data_31482c26ae3aa6dce8afd5c47a2d831f
#
_entry.id   31482c26ae3aa6dce8afd5c47a2d831f
#
_cell.length_a   1.000
_cell.length_b   1.000
_cell.length_c   1.000
_cell.angle_alpha   90.00
_cell.angle_beta   90.00
_cell.angle_gamma   90.00
#
_symmetry.space_group_name_H-M   'P 1'
#
loop_
_entity.id
_entity.type
_entity.pdbx_description
1 polymer ?
#
loop_
_entity_poly.entity_id
_entity_poly.type
_entity_poly.pdbx_seq_one_letter_code
_entity_poly.pdbx_strand_id
1 'polypeptide(L)'
;DASDHDQDIPQFLYRWTKNGHVVKESEEDFLELTEVRPQDHVVVDVRPRDQHATGKVSRSDPYTVGNSAPKIVSSPPTSIDRTRYEYIVKAVDSDSDSVSFRLEVAPPGMAIDQTTGHIVWDIGLVKPGVHRVKVVATDEQGGFSFQEFELTVAAPEQSKPES
;
A
#
# COMPACT_ATOMS: atom_id res chain seq x y z
N ASP A 1 -5.71 -27.24 24.31
CA ASP A 1 -6.81 -27.38 25.25
C ASP A 1 -6.26 -27.28 26.66
N ALA A 2 -6.62 -26.20 27.37
CA ALA A 2 -6.39 -26.12 28.81
C ALA A 2 -7.66 -26.64 29.49
N SER A 3 -7.59 -27.80 30.10
CA SER A 3 -8.68 -28.31 30.93
C SER A 3 -8.31 -28.07 32.37
N ASP A 4 -9.24 -27.44 33.09
CA ASP A 4 -9.15 -27.24 34.54
C ASP A 4 -10.05 -28.21 35.26
N HIS A 5 -9.57 -28.73 36.41
CA HIS A 5 -10.29 -29.71 37.20
C HIS A 5 -11.43 -29.07 38.02
N ASP A 6 -11.32 -27.76 38.28
CA ASP A 6 -12.25 -27.01 39.13
C ASP A 6 -13.32 -26.24 38.35
N GLN A 7 -13.34 -26.38 36.99
CA GLN A 7 -14.30 -25.75 36.05
C GLN A 7 -14.28 -24.21 36.07
N ASP A 8 -13.20 -23.60 36.51
CA ASP A 8 -13.00 -22.16 36.40
C ASP A 8 -12.73 -21.78 34.94
N ILE A 9 -13.17 -20.58 34.54
CA ILE A 9 -12.90 -20.07 33.18
C ILE A 9 -11.45 -19.59 33.14
N PRO A 10 -10.55 -20.27 32.39
CA PRO A 10 -9.16 -19.82 32.27
C PRO A 10 -9.08 -18.48 31.57
N GLN A 11 -8.31 -17.57 32.13
CA GLN A 11 -7.87 -16.35 31.49
C GLN A 11 -6.54 -16.60 30.79
N PHE A 12 -6.26 -15.87 29.70
CA PHE A 12 -5.02 -15.99 28.98
C PHE A 12 -4.25 -14.68 29.03
N LEU A 13 -2.96 -14.77 29.32
CA LEU A 13 -2.03 -13.66 29.23
C LEU A 13 -1.18 -13.87 27.97
N TYR A 14 -1.16 -12.88 27.09
CA TYR A 14 -0.41 -12.86 25.84
C TYR A 14 0.77 -11.93 26.00
N ARG A 15 1.97 -12.46 25.70
CA ARG A 15 3.20 -11.71 25.66
C ARG A 15 3.72 -11.70 24.24
N TRP A 16 3.67 -10.55 23.59
CA TRP A 16 4.15 -10.34 22.24
C TRP A 16 5.59 -9.87 22.25
N THR A 17 6.43 -10.55 21.45
CA THR A 17 7.84 -10.24 21.30
C THR A 17 8.13 -9.92 19.84
N LYS A 18 8.77 -8.78 19.60
CA LYS A 18 9.20 -8.31 18.28
C LYS A 18 10.72 -8.25 18.25
N ASN A 19 11.37 -8.95 17.32
CA ASN A 19 12.83 -9.00 17.18
C ASN A 19 13.55 -9.30 18.52
N GLY A 20 12.97 -10.19 19.32
CA GLY A 20 13.50 -10.58 20.62
C GLY A 20 13.15 -9.65 21.80
N HIS A 21 12.47 -8.53 21.57
CA HIS A 21 12.06 -7.57 22.61
C HIS A 21 10.55 -7.67 22.87
N VAL A 22 10.14 -7.65 24.14
CA VAL A 22 8.72 -7.62 24.51
C VAL A 22 8.14 -6.26 24.12
N VAL A 23 7.07 -6.26 23.32
CA VAL A 23 6.38 -5.05 22.87
C VAL A 23 5.00 -4.89 23.49
N LYS A 24 4.33 -5.99 23.85
CA LYS A 24 3.03 -5.96 24.50
C LYS A 24 2.87 -7.15 25.44
N GLU A 25 2.25 -6.93 26.60
CA GLU A 25 1.80 -7.97 27.50
C GLU A 25 0.41 -7.61 28.00
N SER A 26 -0.61 -8.39 27.65
CA SER A 26 -2.01 -8.09 27.93
C SER A 26 -2.89 -9.35 27.88
N GLU A 27 -4.16 -9.20 28.22
CA GLU A 27 -5.18 -10.25 28.02
C GLU A 27 -5.77 -10.23 26.61
N GLU A 28 -5.40 -9.24 25.77
CA GLU A 28 -5.82 -9.14 24.38
C GLU A 28 -4.97 -10.07 23.51
N ASP A 29 -5.63 -10.83 22.66
CA ASP A 29 -5.05 -11.86 21.79
C ASP A 29 -4.51 -11.33 20.43
N PHE A 30 -4.38 -10.02 20.30
CA PHE A 30 -3.90 -9.37 19.09
C PHE A 30 -2.78 -8.35 19.35
N LEU A 31 -1.99 -8.10 18.29
CA LEU A 31 -1.00 -7.04 18.21
C LEU A 31 -1.41 -6.07 17.09
N GLU A 32 -1.40 -4.76 17.38
CA GLU A 32 -1.76 -3.74 16.39
C GLU A 32 -0.74 -3.67 15.26
N LEU A 33 -1.21 -3.46 14.01
CA LEU A 33 -0.32 -3.32 12.85
C LEU A 33 0.64 -2.13 12.95
N THR A 34 0.26 -1.09 13.71
CA THR A 34 1.11 0.08 13.97
C THR A 34 2.34 -0.23 14.81
N GLU A 35 2.36 -1.38 15.49
CA GLU A 35 3.46 -1.82 16.35
C GLU A 35 4.49 -2.69 15.62
N VAL A 36 4.19 -3.09 14.37
CA VAL A 36 5.06 -3.96 13.56
C VAL A 36 5.37 -3.32 12.21
N ARG A 37 6.49 -3.72 11.62
CA ARG A 37 6.94 -3.30 10.29
C ARG A 37 7.32 -4.54 9.46
N PRO A 38 7.36 -4.42 8.13
CA PRO A 38 7.90 -5.46 7.28
C PRO A 38 9.27 -5.95 7.77
N GLN A 39 9.51 -7.25 7.67
CA GLN A 39 10.69 -7.97 8.15
C GLN A 39 10.81 -8.10 9.69
N ASP A 40 9.91 -7.54 10.48
CA ASP A 40 9.88 -7.84 11.92
C ASP A 40 9.56 -9.33 12.15
N HIS A 41 10.23 -9.92 13.11
CA HIS A 41 9.95 -11.27 13.60
C HIS A 41 9.10 -11.18 14.87
N VAL A 42 7.88 -11.68 14.79
CA VAL A 42 6.91 -11.64 15.89
C VAL A 42 6.71 -13.04 16.46
N VAL A 43 6.73 -13.13 17.78
CA VAL A 43 6.44 -14.35 18.54
C VAL A 43 5.43 -14.01 19.64
N VAL A 44 4.47 -14.89 19.89
CA VAL A 44 3.56 -14.77 21.03
C VAL A 44 3.75 -15.93 22.00
N ASP A 45 3.91 -15.60 23.27
CA ASP A 45 3.82 -16.51 24.39
C ASP A 45 2.43 -16.41 25.00
N VAL A 46 1.70 -17.51 25.09
CA VAL A 46 0.38 -17.60 25.69
C VAL A 46 0.48 -18.34 27.00
N ARG A 47 0.02 -17.72 28.07
CA ARG A 47 0.02 -18.31 29.41
C ARG A 47 -1.40 -18.36 29.97
N PRO A 48 -1.99 -19.55 30.16
CA PRO A 48 -3.25 -19.68 30.86
C PRO A 48 -3.07 -19.40 32.37
N ARG A 49 -4.03 -18.74 32.98
CA ARG A 49 -4.08 -18.50 34.42
C ARG A 49 -5.53 -18.60 34.92
N ASP A 50 -5.71 -19.00 36.13
CA ASP A 50 -6.93 -18.90 36.89
C ASP A 50 -6.68 -18.17 38.20
N GLN A 51 -7.61 -18.23 39.13
CA GLN A 51 -7.51 -17.59 40.44
C GLN A 51 -6.49 -18.27 41.38
N HIS A 52 -6.09 -19.52 41.09
CA HIS A 52 -5.31 -20.38 41.98
C HIS A 52 -3.98 -20.79 41.38
N ALA A 53 -3.88 -20.83 40.07
CA ALA A 53 -2.68 -21.37 39.35
C ALA A 53 -2.35 -20.60 38.09
N THR A 54 -1.10 -20.76 37.68
CA THR A 54 -0.60 -20.29 36.38
C THR A 54 -0.10 -21.49 35.59
N GLY A 55 -0.66 -21.72 34.42
CA GLY A 55 -0.32 -22.85 33.57
C GLY A 55 0.97 -22.67 32.79
N LYS A 56 1.31 -23.71 32.03
CA LYS A 56 2.52 -23.73 31.20
C LYS A 56 2.40 -22.76 30.03
N VAL A 57 3.48 -22.04 29.75
CA VAL A 57 3.57 -21.17 28.56
C VAL A 57 3.58 -22.00 27.30
N SER A 58 2.75 -21.60 26.33
CA SER A 58 2.80 -22.07 24.95
C SER A 58 3.38 -20.95 24.07
N ARG A 59 4.41 -21.24 23.29
CA ARG A 59 5.08 -20.28 22.40
C ARG A 59 4.76 -20.61 20.95
N SER A 60 4.45 -19.57 20.16
CA SER A 60 4.30 -19.72 18.70
C SER A 60 5.64 -19.91 18.00
N ASP A 61 5.61 -20.46 16.78
CA ASP A 61 6.72 -20.27 15.86
C ASP A 61 6.90 -18.78 15.51
N PRO A 62 8.12 -18.33 15.18
CA PRO A 62 8.34 -16.97 14.71
C PRO A 62 7.59 -16.70 13.40
N TYR A 63 6.86 -15.59 13.36
CA TYR A 63 6.21 -15.09 12.16
C TYR A 63 6.97 -13.87 11.65
N THR A 64 7.35 -13.89 10.37
CA THR A 64 7.97 -12.72 9.72
C THR A 64 6.86 -11.86 9.08
N VAL A 65 6.81 -10.60 9.47
CA VAL A 65 5.84 -9.64 8.92
C VAL A 65 6.17 -9.38 7.44
N GLY A 66 5.19 -9.58 6.56
CA GLY A 66 5.32 -9.31 5.14
C GLY A 66 5.21 -7.82 4.81
N ASN A 67 5.64 -7.45 3.60
CA ASN A 67 5.44 -6.12 3.04
C ASN A 67 4.04 -6.00 2.41
N SER A 68 3.41 -4.83 2.52
CA SER A 68 2.19 -4.45 1.82
C SER A 68 2.56 -3.59 0.61
N ALA A 69 2.04 -3.89 -0.56
CA ALA A 69 2.27 -3.04 -1.73
C ALA A 69 1.50 -1.71 -1.63
N PRO A 70 2.03 -0.61 -2.17
CA PRO A 70 1.36 0.68 -2.18
C PRO A 70 0.06 0.62 -2.99
N LYS A 71 -0.94 1.39 -2.59
CA LYS A 71 -2.22 1.50 -3.27
C LYS A 71 -2.38 2.88 -3.91
N ILE A 72 -2.57 2.93 -5.24
CA ILE A 72 -2.90 4.18 -5.94
C ILE A 72 -4.36 4.56 -5.57
N VAL A 73 -4.54 5.78 -5.07
CA VAL A 73 -5.83 6.29 -4.55
C VAL A 73 -6.37 7.47 -5.36
N SER A 74 -5.61 8.01 -6.31
CA SER A 74 -6.04 9.08 -7.20
C SER A 74 -6.63 8.53 -8.50
N SER A 75 -7.42 9.35 -9.19
CA SER A 75 -7.98 9.04 -10.52
C SER A 75 -7.50 10.05 -11.54
N PRO A 76 -7.13 9.61 -12.76
CA PRO A 76 -6.67 10.51 -13.81
C PRO A 76 -7.80 11.45 -14.26
N PRO A 77 -7.52 12.73 -14.57
CA PRO A 77 -8.49 13.61 -15.18
C PRO A 77 -8.94 13.08 -16.54
N THR A 78 -10.23 13.13 -16.80
CA THR A 78 -10.81 12.73 -18.10
C THR A 78 -10.78 13.84 -19.14
N SER A 79 -10.64 15.09 -18.69
CA SER A 79 -10.53 16.27 -19.57
C SER A 79 -9.06 16.58 -19.83
N ILE A 80 -8.73 16.77 -21.10
CA ILE A 80 -7.41 17.19 -21.55
C ILE A 80 -7.53 18.66 -21.99
N ASP A 81 -6.70 19.54 -21.42
CA ASP A 81 -6.53 20.88 -21.99
C ASP A 81 -5.87 20.74 -23.37
N ARG A 82 -6.20 21.63 -24.32
CA ARG A 82 -5.74 21.54 -25.73
C ARG A 82 -4.22 21.60 -25.89
N THR A 83 -3.50 22.05 -24.87
CA THR A 83 -2.06 22.25 -24.93
C THR A 83 -1.27 21.32 -24.02
N ARG A 84 -1.85 20.92 -22.88
CA ARG A 84 -1.12 20.19 -21.85
C ARG A 84 -2.02 19.28 -21.04
N TYR A 85 -1.52 18.12 -20.69
CA TYR A 85 -2.14 17.22 -19.71
C TYR A 85 -1.28 17.20 -18.44
N GLU A 86 -1.94 17.31 -17.30
CA GLU A 86 -1.30 17.23 -15.99
C GLU A 86 -2.13 16.31 -15.07
N TYR A 87 -1.42 15.45 -14.32
CA TYR A 87 -2.03 14.57 -13.35
C TYR A 87 -1.04 14.29 -12.22
N ILE A 88 -1.50 14.40 -10.97
CA ILE A 88 -0.70 14.01 -9.80
C ILE A 88 -1.22 12.66 -9.32
N VAL A 89 -0.43 11.62 -9.53
CA VAL A 89 -0.68 10.29 -9.01
C VAL A 89 -0.43 10.31 -7.51
N LYS A 90 -1.42 9.84 -6.73
CA LYS A 90 -1.27 9.68 -5.28
C LYS A 90 -1.39 8.21 -4.92
N ALA A 91 -0.49 7.74 -4.10
CA ALA A 91 -0.53 6.41 -3.53
C ALA A 91 -0.39 6.49 -2.00
N VAL A 92 -0.92 5.49 -1.31
CA VAL A 92 -0.75 5.29 0.13
C VAL A 92 -0.17 3.91 0.34
N ASP A 93 0.72 3.80 1.31
CA ASP A 93 1.30 2.56 1.75
C ASP A 93 0.91 2.27 3.19
N SER A 94 0.50 1.01 3.48
CA SER A 94 0.03 0.61 4.82
C SER A 94 1.16 0.51 5.83
N ASP A 95 2.39 0.26 5.35
CA ASP A 95 3.59 0.15 6.17
C ASP A 95 4.30 1.50 6.35
N SER A 96 3.73 2.56 5.72
CA SER A 96 4.27 3.91 5.70
C SER A 96 5.61 4.03 4.97
N ASP A 97 5.85 3.15 4.00
CA ASP A 97 7.03 3.20 3.15
C ASP A 97 6.94 4.35 2.14
N SER A 98 8.11 4.86 1.74
CA SER A 98 8.20 5.85 0.67
C SER A 98 7.83 5.24 -0.66
N VAL A 99 6.93 5.88 -1.41
CA VAL A 99 6.46 5.40 -2.71
C VAL A 99 7.13 6.20 -3.84
N SER A 100 7.65 5.48 -4.83
CA SER A 100 8.18 6.03 -6.07
C SER A 100 7.28 5.71 -7.26
N PHE A 101 7.29 6.57 -8.28
CA PHE A 101 6.43 6.47 -9.45
C PHE A 101 7.24 6.38 -10.74
N ARG A 102 6.74 5.58 -11.70
CA ARG A 102 7.30 5.51 -13.05
C ARG A 102 6.20 5.30 -14.10
N LEU A 103 6.45 5.76 -15.31
CA LEU A 103 5.64 5.39 -16.47
C LEU A 103 6.19 4.10 -17.07
N GLU A 104 5.34 3.09 -17.18
CA GLU A 104 5.66 1.82 -17.84
C GLU A 104 5.21 1.86 -19.31
N VAL A 105 4.04 2.47 -19.56
CA VAL A 105 3.53 2.77 -20.90
C VAL A 105 3.15 4.24 -20.94
N ALA A 106 3.66 4.97 -21.92
CA ALA A 106 3.33 6.37 -22.09
C ALA A 106 3.49 6.81 -23.55
N PRO A 107 2.72 7.81 -24.01
CA PRO A 107 2.95 8.42 -25.31
C PRO A 107 4.27 9.20 -25.32
N PRO A 108 4.87 9.42 -26.50
CA PRO A 108 6.09 10.20 -26.61
C PRO A 108 5.94 11.60 -26.02
N GLY A 109 6.94 12.04 -25.25
CA GLY A 109 6.98 13.34 -24.59
C GLY A 109 6.25 13.44 -23.27
N MET A 110 5.54 12.37 -22.82
CA MET A 110 4.99 12.32 -21.46
C MET A 110 6.10 11.99 -20.47
N ALA A 111 6.13 12.72 -19.36
CA ALA A 111 7.07 12.51 -18.26
C ALA A 111 6.35 12.42 -16.92
N ILE A 112 6.97 11.75 -15.95
CA ILE A 112 6.53 11.69 -14.57
C ILE A 112 7.69 12.06 -13.64
N ASP A 113 7.41 12.84 -12.63
CA ASP A 113 8.34 13.02 -11.52
C ASP A 113 8.25 11.81 -10.58
N GLN A 114 9.36 11.14 -10.37
CA GLN A 114 9.44 9.88 -9.64
C GLN A 114 9.02 10.00 -8.17
N THR A 115 9.23 11.15 -7.55
CA THR A 115 8.97 11.38 -6.13
C THR A 115 7.57 11.93 -5.88
N THR A 116 7.14 12.88 -6.71
CA THR A 116 5.86 13.57 -6.52
C THR A 116 4.69 12.92 -7.24
N GLY A 117 4.97 12.00 -8.19
CA GLY A 117 3.95 11.39 -9.05
C GLY A 117 3.35 12.37 -10.07
N HIS A 118 3.97 13.55 -10.29
CA HIS A 118 3.45 14.55 -11.21
C HIS A 118 3.73 14.14 -12.66
N ILE A 119 2.66 13.81 -13.39
CA ILE A 119 2.69 13.53 -14.83
C ILE A 119 2.44 14.83 -15.57
N VAL A 120 3.28 15.05 -16.59
CA VAL A 120 3.19 16.18 -17.51
C VAL A 120 3.31 15.68 -18.93
N TRP A 121 2.42 16.14 -19.81
CA TRP A 121 2.47 15.83 -21.24
C TRP A 121 2.05 17.02 -22.08
N ASP A 122 2.94 17.44 -22.96
CA ASP A 122 2.70 18.54 -23.90
C ASP A 122 2.02 17.99 -25.16
N ILE A 123 0.79 18.45 -25.43
CA ILE A 123 -0.09 17.86 -26.43
C ILE A 123 -0.04 18.65 -27.75
N GLY A 124 0.53 19.85 -27.77
CA GLY A 124 0.44 20.78 -28.91
C GLY A 124 0.90 20.22 -30.28
N LEU A 125 1.72 19.17 -30.27
CA LEU A 125 2.24 18.51 -31.49
C LEU A 125 1.88 17.02 -31.56
N VAL A 126 0.98 16.55 -30.68
CA VAL A 126 0.61 15.14 -30.61
C VAL A 126 -0.44 14.83 -31.67
N LYS A 127 -0.29 13.68 -32.33
CA LYS A 127 -1.29 13.22 -33.29
C LYS A 127 -2.61 12.90 -32.58
N PRO A 128 -3.76 13.32 -33.16
CA PRO A 128 -5.06 12.92 -32.66
C PRO A 128 -5.20 11.41 -32.56
N GLY A 129 -5.87 10.95 -31.51
CA GLY A 129 -6.07 9.52 -31.28
C GLY A 129 -6.14 9.16 -29.81
N VAL A 130 -6.20 7.85 -29.54
CA VAL A 130 -6.20 7.28 -28.20
C VAL A 130 -4.78 6.90 -27.81
N HIS A 131 -4.35 7.38 -26.66
CA HIS A 131 -3.02 7.14 -26.09
C HIS A 131 -3.14 6.42 -24.78
N ARG A 132 -2.46 5.27 -24.66
CA ARG A 132 -2.45 4.46 -23.43
C ARG A 132 -1.36 4.94 -22.48
N VAL A 133 -1.70 4.96 -21.20
CA VAL A 133 -0.79 5.29 -20.11
C VAL A 133 -0.89 4.20 -19.05
N LYS A 134 0.29 3.74 -18.60
CA LYS A 134 0.42 2.86 -17.43
C LYS A 134 1.44 3.47 -16.48
N VAL A 135 0.97 3.83 -15.29
CA VAL A 135 1.80 4.28 -14.19
C VAL A 135 1.94 3.18 -13.17
N VAL A 136 3.14 3.02 -12.63
CA VAL A 136 3.47 2.06 -11.56
C VAL A 136 3.93 2.84 -10.35
N ALA A 137 3.37 2.50 -9.18
CA ALA A 137 3.81 2.95 -7.87
C ALA A 137 4.56 1.79 -7.20
N THR A 138 5.74 2.04 -6.67
CA THR A 138 6.61 1.02 -6.06
C THR A 138 7.12 1.55 -4.72
N ASP A 139 7.08 0.70 -3.67
CA ASP A 139 7.66 0.98 -2.36
C ASP A 139 9.16 0.67 -2.30
N GLU A 140 9.79 0.91 -1.14
CA GLU A 140 11.22 0.68 -0.93
C GLU A 140 11.58 -0.81 -0.87
N GLN A 141 10.61 -1.70 -0.66
CA GLN A 141 10.80 -3.14 -0.54
C GLN A 141 10.44 -3.91 -1.82
N GLY A 142 10.04 -3.19 -2.88
CA GLY A 142 9.73 -3.75 -4.18
C GLY A 142 8.28 -4.21 -4.37
N GLY A 143 7.40 -3.96 -3.40
CA GLY A 143 5.95 -4.07 -3.58
C GLY A 143 5.48 -3.02 -4.56
N PHE A 144 4.52 -3.34 -5.42
CA PHE A 144 4.04 -2.39 -6.41
C PHE A 144 2.54 -2.53 -6.71
N SER A 145 1.97 -1.43 -7.19
CA SER A 145 0.66 -1.38 -7.84
C SER A 145 0.74 -0.55 -9.10
N PHE A 146 -0.28 -0.64 -9.94
CA PHE A 146 -0.33 0.14 -11.17
C PHE A 146 -1.73 0.67 -11.45
N GLN A 147 -1.78 1.71 -12.31
CA GLN A 147 -3.01 2.27 -12.86
C GLN A 147 -2.85 2.39 -14.36
N GLU A 148 -3.86 1.93 -15.12
CA GLU A 148 -3.91 2.05 -16.58
C GLU A 148 -5.10 2.92 -16.96
N PHE A 149 -4.89 3.80 -17.94
CA PHE A 149 -5.93 4.65 -18.48
C PHE A 149 -5.63 5.07 -19.91
N GLU A 150 -6.64 5.57 -20.59
CA GLU A 150 -6.53 6.06 -21.98
C GLU A 150 -6.85 7.56 -22.02
N LEU A 151 -6.09 8.29 -22.83
CA LEU A 151 -6.28 9.71 -23.09
C LEU A 151 -6.62 9.89 -24.57
N THR A 152 -7.73 10.57 -24.86
CA THR A 152 -8.14 10.86 -26.23
C THR A 152 -7.77 12.29 -26.59
N VAL A 153 -6.83 12.44 -27.54
CA VAL A 153 -6.48 13.74 -28.13
C VAL A 153 -7.35 13.98 -29.34
N ALA A 154 -8.17 15.04 -29.27
CA ALA A 154 -9.06 15.43 -30.38
C ALA A 154 -8.29 16.01 -31.57
N ALA A 155 -8.81 15.81 -32.77
CA ALA A 155 -8.31 16.52 -33.95
C ALA A 155 -8.55 18.05 -33.80
N PRO A 156 -7.63 18.89 -34.30
CA PRO A 156 -7.87 20.34 -34.33
C PRO A 156 -9.15 20.62 -35.14
N GLU A 157 -10.01 21.46 -34.60
CA GLU A 157 -11.19 21.91 -35.36
C GLU A 157 -10.71 22.62 -36.64
N GLN A 158 -11.12 22.08 -37.78
CA GLN A 158 -10.92 22.78 -39.04
C GLN A 158 -11.78 24.06 -38.99
N SER A 159 -11.12 25.21 -38.93
CA SER A 159 -11.81 26.50 -39.11
C SER A 159 -12.53 26.46 -40.45
N LYS A 160 -13.87 26.47 -40.40
CA LYS A 160 -14.72 26.57 -41.61
C LYS A 160 -14.32 27.87 -42.30
N PRO A 161 -13.94 27.86 -43.57
CA PRO A 161 -13.68 29.11 -44.26
C PRO A 161 -14.97 29.94 -44.27
N GLU A 162 -14.91 31.16 -43.76
CA GLU A 162 -16.00 32.12 -43.92
C GLU A 162 -16.21 32.36 -45.43
N SER A 163 -17.45 32.15 -45.86
CA SER A 163 -17.94 32.40 -47.21
C SER A 163 -18.37 33.82 -47.37
#